data_1426f4dc51bbd3fe1d20cb1456128136
#
_entry.id   1426f4dc51bbd3fe1d20cb1456128136
#
_cell.length_a   1.000
_cell.length_b   1.000
_cell.length_c   1.000
_cell.angle_alpha   90.00
_cell.angle_beta   90.00
_cell.angle_gamma   90.00
#
_symmetry.space_group_name_H-M   'P 1'
#
loop_
_entity.id
_entity.type
_entity.pdbx_description
1 polymer ?
#
loop_
_entity_poly.entity_id
_entity_poly.type
_entity_poly.pdbx_seq_one_letter_code
_entity_poly.pdbx_strand_id
1 'polypeptide(L)'
;MKKLWLHLILIGSVALAHAQSFEGIITWTSKSDIKLSDEQVQQMKAAKKQLEAQMNNPEFKKQMKANPALKEMMEKQLKNIDNMQGGGAINFLPEKMITKVKGKNTRSEMGTTVFIYRGDQDKTWSVDTETKTYSEIKSTPVETANSKLSVTKTTETATINGYNCTKYLMNAEGSGMPPQWIWVTKDIKDIDPALFKRSGNENLFVKEIDGIPVKIEMNTPQGKITMEMTELKRVKLPDSDFQIPAGYSKK
;
A
#
# COMPACT_ATOMS: atom_id res chain seq x y z
N MET A 1 -44.41 -15.08 63.85
CA MET A 1 -44.52 -14.92 62.41
C MET A 1 -43.25 -14.21 61.94
N LYS A 2 -42.26 -14.97 61.45
CA LYS A 2 -40.94 -14.46 60.98
C LYS A 2 -41.03 -14.27 59.49
N LYS A 3 -40.98 -12.99 59.00
CA LYS A 3 -40.94 -12.67 57.59
C LYS A 3 -39.50 -12.86 57.07
N LEU A 4 -39.33 -13.87 56.22
CA LEU A 4 -38.09 -14.14 55.51
C LEU A 4 -38.00 -13.17 54.30
N TRP A 5 -37.06 -12.25 54.31
CA TRP A 5 -36.73 -11.41 53.18
C TRP A 5 -35.72 -12.12 52.28
N LEU A 6 -36.19 -12.53 51.11
CA LEU A 6 -35.34 -13.16 50.07
C LEU A 6 -34.75 -12.03 49.26
N HIS A 7 -33.45 -11.76 49.45
CA HIS A 7 -32.71 -10.82 48.59
C HIS A 7 -32.26 -11.57 47.34
N LEU A 8 -32.94 -11.31 46.22
CA LEU A 8 -32.55 -11.75 44.90
C LEU A 8 -31.39 -10.88 44.41
N ILE A 9 -30.16 -11.35 44.53
CA ILE A 9 -28.97 -10.70 43.96
C ILE A 9 -28.97 -10.99 42.46
N LEU A 10 -29.42 -9.99 41.67
CA LEU A 10 -29.32 -10.00 40.22
C LEU A 10 -27.86 -9.72 39.83
N ILE A 11 -27.06 -10.76 39.65
CA ILE A 11 -25.71 -10.63 39.10
C ILE A 11 -25.84 -10.29 37.62
N GLY A 12 -25.89 -8.99 37.31
CA GLY A 12 -25.77 -8.49 35.94
C GLY A 12 -24.37 -8.79 35.42
N SER A 13 -24.25 -9.83 34.62
CA SER A 13 -23.04 -10.06 33.81
C SER A 13 -22.91 -8.92 32.81
N VAL A 14 -22.13 -7.90 33.16
CA VAL A 14 -21.65 -6.90 32.21
C VAL A 14 -20.72 -7.63 31.25
N ALA A 15 -21.25 -8.10 30.13
CA ALA A 15 -20.45 -8.52 29.01
C ALA A 15 -19.68 -7.25 28.53
N LEU A 16 -18.43 -7.12 28.98
CA LEU A 16 -17.49 -6.20 28.38
C LEU A 16 -17.36 -6.61 26.90
N ALA A 17 -18.16 -5.99 26.06
CA ALA A 17 -17.94 -6.03 24.62
C ALA A 17 -16.57 -5.39 24.36
N HIS A 18 -15.53 -6.18 24.41
CA HIS A 18 -14.27 -5.78 23.84
C HIS A 18 -14.56 -5.52 22.36
N ALA A 19 -14.49 -4.27 21.95
CA ALA A 19 -14.54 -3.93 20.54
C ALA A 19 -13.47 -4.78 19.86
N GLN A 20 -13.93 -5.84 19.20
CA GLN A 20 -13.03 -6.83 18.60
C GLN A 20 -12.34 -6.08 17.47
N SER A 21 -11.04 -5.80 17.65
CA SER A 21 -10.23 -5.16 16.62
C SER A 21 -10.26 -6.05 15.37
N PHE A 22 -10.32 -5.42 14.20
CA PHE A 22 -10.38 -6.13 12.93
C PHE A 22 -9.26 -7.16 12.80
N GLU A 23 -9.63 -8.35 12.36
CA GLU A 23 -8.70 -9.37 11.91
C GLU A 23 -9.17 -9.90 10.56
N GLY A 24 -8.31 -9.75 9.52
CA GLY A 24 -8.74 -10.11 8.18
C GLY A 24 -7.83 -9.62 7.06
N ILE A 25 -8.37 -9.74 5.86
CA ILE A 25 -7.68 -9.44 4.60
C ILE A 25 -8.46 -8.37 3.85
N ILE A 26 -7.75 -7.36 3.38
CA ILE A 26 -8.25 -6.31 2.50
C ILE A 26 -7.55 -6.47 1.16
N THR A 27 -8.32 -6.64 0.10
CA THR A 27 -7.79 -6.72 -1.27
C THR A 27 -8.09 -5.42 -2.00
N TRP A 28 -7.03 -4.86 -2.59
CA TRP A 28 -7.10 -3.71 -3.48
C TRP A 28 -6.75 -4.11 -4.89
N THR A 29 -7.43 -3.54 -5.86
CA THR A 29 -7.03 -3.63 -7.26
C THR A 29 -6.65 -2.26 -7.77
N SER A 30 -5.62 -2.19 -8.62
CA SER A 30 -5.25 -0.98 -9.31
C SER A 30 -5.49 -1.13 -10.81
N LYS A 31 -5.90 -0.04 -11.44
CA LYS A 31 -6.03 0.09 -12.88
C LYS A 31 -5.39 1.40 -13.29
N SER A 32 -4.66 1.38 -14.39
CA SER A 32 -4.06 2.56 -14.98
C SER A 32 -4.42 2.61 -16.46
N ASP A 33 -4.79 3.77 -16.98
CA ASP A 33 -4.94 4.02 -18.40
C ASP A 33 -3.87 5.00 -18.93
N ILE A 34 -2.82 5.21 -18.12
CA ILE A 34 -1.69 6.08 -18.49
C ILE A 34 -1.02 5.53 -19.75
N LYS A 35 -0.91 6.40 -20.76
CA LYS A 35 -0.19 6.10 -21.99
C LYS A 35 1.04 6.99 -22.08
N LEU A 36 2.13 6.41 -22.54
CA LEU A 36 3.31 7.19 -22.89
C LEU A 36 3.00 8.03 -24.13
N SER A 37 3.53 9.27 -24.17
CA SER A 37 3.57 10.03 -25.40
C SER A 37 4.51 9.34 -26.41
N ASP A 38 4.31 9.62 -27.70
CA ASP A 38 5.19 9.08 -28.75
C ASP A 38 6.66 9.43 -28.50
N GLU A 39 6.91 10.64 -27.99
CA GLU A 39 8.26 11.09 -27.63
C GLU A 39 8.84 10.24 -26.50
N GLN A 40 8.08 9.98 -25.43
CA GLN A 40 8.51 9.10 -24.32
C GLN A 40 8.77 7.68 -24.80
N VAL A 41 7.92 7.15 -25.70
CA VAL A 41 8.13 5.83 -26.33
C VAL A 41 9.45 5.79 -27.11
N GLN A 42 9.76 6.84 -27.88
CA GLN A 42 11.01 6.92 -28.63
C GLN A 42 12.24 7.03 -27.70
N GLN A 43 12.15 7.85 -26.66
CA GLN A 43 13.21 7.96 -25.63
C GLN A 43 13.47 6.61 -24.95
N MET A 44 12.42 5.87 -24.60
CA MET A 44 12.56 4.53 -24.00
C MET A 44 13.17 3.52 -24.97
N LYS A 45 12.78 3.53 -26.26
CA LYS A 45 13.40 2.69 -27.27
C LYS A 45 14.89 3.00 -27.42
N ALA A 46 15.27 4.27 -27.41
CA ALA A 46 16.67 4.69 -27.46
C ALA A 46 17.44 4.23 -26.23
N ALA A 47 16.87 4.41 -25.03
CA ALA A 47 17.47 3.95 -23.77
C ALA A 47 17.65 2.42 -23.74
N LYS A 48 16.64 1.65 -24.21
CA LYS A 48 16.75 0.19 -24.35
C LYS A 48 17.92 -0.20 -25.24
N LYS A 49 17.99 0.38 -26.44
CA LYS A 49 19.06 0.11 -27.40
C LYS A 49 20.44 0.43 -26.82
N GLN A 50 20.56 1.52 -26.09
CA GLN A 50 21.80 1.91 -25.43
C GLN A 50 22.19 0.89 -24.35
N LEU A 51 21.24 0.46 -23.52
CA LEU A 51 21.45 -0.54 -22.47
C LEU A 51 21.87 -1.90 -23.05
N GLU A 52 21.18 -2.35 -24.10
CA GLU A 52 21.53 -3.59 -24.82
C GLU A 52 22.93 -3.51 -25.43
N ALA A 53 23.31 -2.38 -26.03
CA ALA A 53 24.64 -2.15 -26.57
C ALA A 53 25.71 -2.20 -25.47
N GLN A 54 25.45 -1.59 -24.31
CA GLN A 54 26.35 -1.64 -23.15
C GLN A 54 26.51 -3.07 -22.64
N MET A 55 25.42 -3.83 -22.47
CA MET A 55 25.46 -5.22 -22.04
C MET A 55 26.18 -6.14 -23.04
N ASN A 56 26.16 -5.77 -24.33
CA ASN A 56 26.86 -6.51 -25.38
C ASN A 56 28.34 -6.14 -25.53
N ASN A 57 28.81 -5.07 -24.89
CA ASN A 57 30.20 -4.69 -24.89
C ASN A 57 31.10 -5.80 -24.26
N PRO A 58 32.20 -6.24 -24.91
CA PRO A 58 33.04 -7.33 -24.41
C PRO A 58 33.63 -7.07 -23.01
N GLU A 59 34.06 -5.86 -22.73
CA GLU A 59 34.63 -5.48 -21.42
C GLU A 59 33.54 -5.49 -20.34
N PHE A 60 32.36 -4.98 -20.66
CA PHE A 60 31.24 -4.98 -19.74
C PHE A 60 30.70 -6.41 -19.46
N LYS A 61 30.71 -7.30 -20.46
CA LYS A 61 30.45 -8.73 -20.28
C LYS A 61 31.39 -9.41 -19.29
N LYS A 62 32.68 -9.04 -19.30
CA LYS A 62 33.64 -9.53 -18.30
C LYS A 62 33.30 -9.04 -16.90
N GLN A 63 32.89 -7.76 -16.77
CA GLN A 63 32.46 -7.20 -15.49
C GLN A 63 31.19 -7.89 -14.95
N MET A 64 30.19 -8.12 -15.80
CA MET A 64 28.99 -8.84 -15.41
C MET A 64 29.25 -10.29 -14.99
N LYS A 65 30.23 -10.97 -15.64
CA LYS A 65 30.66 -12.31 -15.20
C LYS A 65 31.34 -12.30 -13.84
N ALA A 66 32.12 -11.26 -13.55
CA ALA A 66 32.79 -11.09 -12.25
C ALA A 66 31.84 -10.61 -11.15
N ASN A 67 30.73 -9.94 -11.51
CA ASN A 67 29.75 -9.40 -10.59
C ASN A 67 28.32 -9.81 -11.02
N PRO A 68 27.81 -10.96 -10.54
CA PRO A 68 26.46 -11.43 -10.87
C PRO A 68 25.35 -10.44 -10.50
N ALA A 69 25.51 -9.67 -9.41
CA ALA A 69 24.53 -8.67 -9.00
C ALA A 69 24.42 -7.53 -10.03
N LEU A 70 25.52 -7.14 -10.68
CA LEU A 70 25.49 -6.16 -11.76
C LEU A 70 24.69 -6.69 -12.96
N LYS A 71 24.91 -7.97 -13.32
CA LYS A 71 24.14 -8.63 -14.39
C LYS A 71 22.66 -8.61 -14.12
N GLU A 72 22.25 -9.06 -12.92
CA GLU A 72 20.84 -9.10 -12.49
C GLU A 72 20.20 -7.69 -12.52
N MET A 73 20.92 -6.67 -12.04
CA MET A 73 20.44 -5.29 -12.07
C MET A 73 20.17 -4.81 -13.50
N MET A 74 21.06 -5.11 -14.44
CA MET A 74 20.91 -4.69 -15.85
C MET A 74 19.77 -5.45 -16.53
N GLU A 75 19.64 -6.75 -16.31
CA GLU A 75 18.55 -7.57 -16.83
C GLU A 75 17.18 -7.09 -16.27
N LYS A 76 17.13 -6.71 -14.98
CA LYS A 76 15.93 -6.13 -14.35
C LYS A 76 15.56 -4.78 -14.97
N GLN A 77 16.54 -3.92 -15.25
CA GLN A 77 16.30 -2.65 -15.94
C GLN A 77 15.74 -2.89 -17.35
N LEU A 78 16.29 -3.83 -18.11
CA LEU A 78 15.82 -4.17 -19.45
C LEU A 78 14.37 -4.68 -19.41
N LYS A 79 14.07 -5.60 -18.51
CA LYS A 79 12.71 -6.11 -18.29
C LYS A 79 11.72 -5.02 -17.91
N ASN A 80 12.13 -4.06 -17.07
CA ASN A 80 11.29 -2.91 -16.72
C ASN A 80 10.96 -2.06 -17.94
N ILE A 81 11.96 -1.78 -18.79
CA ILE A 81 11.75 -1.03 -20.04
C ILE A 81 10.81 -1.81 -20.98
N ASP A 82 10.96 -3.11 -21.11
CA ASP A 82 10.09 -3.95 -21.95
C ASP A 82 8.64 -3.95 -21.47
N ASN A 83 8.44 -4.06 -20.16
CA ASN A 83 7.11 -3.99 -19.56
C ASN A 83 6.43 -2.64 -19.84
N MET A 84 7.20 -1.55 -19.91
CA MET A 84 6.68 -0.21 -20.22
C MET A 84 6.43 0.00 -21.72
N GLN A 85 7.18 -0.69 -22.62
CA GLN A 85 7.04 -0.55 -24.08
C GLN A 85 5.88 -1.33 -24.68
N GLY A 86 5.30 -2.27 -23.95
CA GLY A 86 4.26 -3.19 -24.46
C GLY A 86 2.95 -2.54 -24.93
N GLY A 87 2.88 -1.20 -25.02
CA GLY A 87 1.71 -0.46 -25.54
C GLY A 87 0.48 -0.56 -24.63
N GLY A 88 0.61 -1.25 -23.51
CA GLY A 88 -0.38 -1.29 -22.45
C GLY A 88 -0.31 -0.08 -21.54
N ALA A 89 -1.33 0.13 -20.74
CA ALA A 89 -1.32 1.13 -19.70
C ALA A 89 -0.13 0.89 -18.75
N ILE A 90 0.60 1.94 -18.40
CA ILE A 90 1.70 1.83 -17.45
C ILE A 90 1.12 1.63 -16.06
N ASN A 91 1.34 0.47 -15.51
CA ASN A 91 0.97 0.18 -14.13
C ASN A 91 2.12 0.56 -13.20
N PHE A 92 2.04 1.75 -12.59
CA PHE A 92 2.96 2.16 -11.53
C PHE A 92 2.74 1.40 -10.22
N LEU A 93 1.57 0.77 -10.09
CA LEU A 93 1.18 -0.03 -8.94
C LEU A 93 0.88 -1.46 -9.41
N PRO A 94 1.15 -2.48 -8.59
CA PRO A 94 0.72 -3.83 -8.91
C PRO A 94 -0.79 -3.88 -9.07
N GLU A 95 -1.29 -4.66 -10.02
CA GLU A 95 -2.72 -4.81 -10.29
C GLU A 95 -3.51 -5.24 -9.05
N LYS A 96 -2.87 -5.99 -8.17
CA LYS A 96 -3.46 -6.48 -6.92
C LYS A 96 -2.51 -6.21 -5.76
N MET A 97 -3.07 -5.67 -4.68
CA MET A 97 -2.39 -5.49 -3.41
C MET A 97 -3.22 -6.14 -2.31
N ILE A 98 -2.56 -6.79 -1.37
CA ILE A 98 -3.21 -7.49 -0.27
C ILE A 98 -2.70 -6.90 1.03
N THR A 99 -3.62 -6.46 1.89
CA THR A 99 -3.29 -6.02 3.24
C THR A 99 -3.94 -6.96 4.24
N LYS A 100 -3.13 -7.65 5.03
CA LYS A 100 -3.55 -8.44 6.18
C LYS A 100 -3.47 -7.57 7.42
N VAL A 101 -4.48 -7.66 8.27
CA VAL A 101 -4.58 -6.88 9.51
C VAL A 101 -4.94 -7.80 10.66
N LYS A 102 -4.23 -7.69 11.78
CA LYS A 102 -4.54 -8.37 13.04
C LYS A 102 -4.23 -7.43 14.21
N GLY A 103 -5.29 -6.85 14.77
CA GLY A 103 -5.14 -5.83 15.81
C GLY A 103 -4.37 -4.61 15.31
N LYS A 104 -3.19 -4.37 15.88
CA LYS A 104 -2.29 -3.27 15.47
C LYS A 104 -1.23 -3.69 14.44
N ASN A 105 -1.20 -4.96 14.04
CA ASN A 105 -0.21 -5.46 13.10
C ASN A 105 -0.77 -5.43 11.68
N THR A 106 0.05 -5.04 10.71
CA THR A 106 -0.31 -5.07 9.29
C THR A 106 0.79 -5.74 8.46
N ARG A 107 0.36 -6.40 7.39
CA ARG A 107 1.23 -6.89 6.33
C ARG A 107 0.62 -6.50 4.99
N SER A 108 1.33 -5.68 4.23
CA SER A 108 0.90 -5.22 2.90
C SER A 108 1.80 -5.81 1.83
N GLU A 109 1.21 -6.53 0.89
CA GLU A 109 1.90 -7.21 -0.21
C GLU A 109 1.67 -6.41 -1.50
N MET A 110 2.77 -5.92 -2.09
CA MET A 110 2.78 -5.09 -3.30
C MET A 110 3.80 -5.66 -4.30
N GLY A 111 3.36 -6.60 -5.13
CA GLY A 111 4.27 -7.34 -6.02
C GLY A 111 5.29 -8.16 -5.22
N THR A 112 6.58 -7.93 -5.46
CA THR A 112 7.68 -8.60 -4.73
C THR A 112 8.03 -7.92 -3.41
N THR A 113 7.48 -6.74 -3.14
CA THR A 113 7.74 -6.00 -1.90
C THR A 113 6.62 -6.24 -0.89
N VAL A 114 7.00 -6.55 0.33
CA VAL A 114 6.08 -6.73 1.46
C VAL A 114 6.47 -5.76 2.57
N PHE A 115 5.50 -5.00 3.05
CA PHE A 115 5.66 -4.14 4.22
C PHE A 115 5.02 -4.82 5.43
N ILE A 116 5.78 -4.97 6.50
CA ILE A 116 5.30 -5.55 7.76
C ILE A 116 5.41 -4.49 8.85
N TYR A 117 4.28 -4.09 9.41
CA TYR A 117 4.24 -3.23 10.60
C TYR A 117 3.83 -4.07 11.82
N ARG A 118 4.61 -3.96 12.89
CA ARG A 118 4.36 -4.55 14.20
C ARG A 118 4.01 -3.46 15.20
N GLY A 119 2.73 -3.36 15.53
CA GLY A 119 2.25 -2.34 16.45
C GLY A 119 2.71 -2.51 17.91
N ASP A 120 3.11 -3.73 18.29
CA ASP A 120 3.70 -4.04 19.59
C ASP A 120 5.16 -3.57 19.71
N GLN A 121 5.85 -3.37 18.59
CA GLN A 121 7.24 -2.94 18.52
C GLN A 121 7.38 -1.52 17.95
N ASP A 122 6.31 -0.96 17.40
CA ASP A 122 6.28 0.28 16.63
C ASP A 122 7.35 0.32 15.52
N LYS A 123 7.46 -0.80 14.78
CA LYS A 123 8.46 -1.00 13.74
C LYS A 123 7.82 -1.39 12.42
N THR A 124 8.41 -0.88 11.34
CA THR A 124 8.07 -1.27 9.97
C THR A 124 9.29 -1.88 9.28
N TRP A 125 9.07 -2.97 8.57
CA TRP A 125 10.07 -3.57 7.71
C TRP A 125 9.59 -3.59 6.27
N SER A 126 10.52 -3.30 5.35
CA SER A 126 10.39 -3.61 3.93
C SER A 126 11.08 -4.94 3.67
N VAL A 127 10.37 -5.87 3.09
CA VAL A 127 10.81 -7.23 2.78
C VAL A 127 10.73 -7.42 1.27
N ASP A 128 11.85 -7.81 0.65
CA ASP A 128 11.93 -8.16 -0.76
C ASP A 128 11.89 -9.68 -0.89
N THR A 129 10.81 -10.21 -1.47
CA THR A 129 10.57 -11.65 -1.58
C THR A 129 11.41 -12.30 -2.69
N GLU A 130 11.87 -11.53 -3.66
CA GLU A 130 12.71 -12.00 -4.76
C GLU A 130 14.15 -12.22 -4.28
N THR A 131 14.73 -11.20 -3.62
CA THR A 131 16.10 -11.26 -3.12
C THR A 131 16.22 -11.89 -1.72
N LYS A 132 15.09 -12.18 -1.08
CA LYS A 132 14.99 -12.69 0.30
C LYS A 132 15.75 -11.82 1.29
N THR A 133 15.56 -10.51 1.19
CA THR A 133 16.21 -9.54 2.06
C THR A 133 15.18 -8.63 2.72
N TYR A 134 15.55 -8.03 3.84
CA TYR A 134 14.70 -7.05 4.51
C TYR A 134 15.51 -5.88 5.08
N SER A 135 14.85 -4.75 5.24
CA SER A 135 15.38 -3.58 5.94
C SER A 135 14.31 -2.98 6.85
N GLU A 136 14.74 -2.43 7.97
CA GLU A 136 13.87 -1.65 8.86
C GLU A 136 13.66 -0.26 8.25
N ILE A 137 12.41 0.13 8.06
CA ILE A 137 12.05 1.48 7.67
C ILE A 137 12.02 2.32 8.93
N LYS A 138 12.99 3.22 9.07
CA LYS A 138 12.93 4.24 10.10
C LYS A 138 11.89 5.26 9.66
N SER A 139 10.83 5.44 10.46
CA SER A 139 9.91 6.56 10.29
C SER A 139 10.66 7.86 10.60
N THR A 140 11.41 8.34 9.62
CA THR A 140 11.75 9.75 9.58
C THR A 140 10.46 10.45 9.18
N PRO A 141 9.96 11.42 9.97
CA PRO A 141 8.94 12.30 9.43
C PRO A 141 9.50 12.83 8.11
N VAL A 142 8.85 12.49 7.00
CA VAL A 142 9.17 13.16 5.75
C VAL A 142 8.64 14.57 5.94
N GLU A 143 9.40 15.38 6.65
CA GLU A 143 9.42 16.82 6.43
C GLU A 143 9.96 16.99 5.01
N THR A 144 9.08 16.75 4.03
CA THR A 144 9.24 17.35 2.72
C THR A 144 9.10 18.84 3.00
N ALA A 145 10.24 19.47 3.22
CA ALA A 145 10.40 20.82 3.77
C ALA A 145 9.61 21.90 3.03
N ASN A 146 8.81 21.57 2.01
CA ASN A 146 8.01 22.50 1.22
C ASN A 146 6.67 21.94 0.71
N SER A 147 6.25 20.70 1.04
CA SER A 147 4.95 20.21 0.57
C SER A 147 3.85 20.46 1.59
N LYS A 148 2.93 21.36 1.26
CA LYS A 148 1.73 21.62 2.04
C LYS A 148 0.65 20.63 1.64
N LEU A 149 0.41 19.63 2.49
CA LEU A 149 -0.70 18.70 2.29
C LEU A 149 -2.01 19.36 2.71
N SER A 150 -2.99 19.37 1.82
CA SER A 150 -4.34 19.83 2.10
C SER A 150 -5.36 18.74 1.78
N VAL A 151 -6.38 18.62 2.63
CA VAL A 151 -7.50 17.70 2.44
C VAL A 151 -8.79 18.47 2.55
N THR A 152 -9.62 18.36 1.52
CA THR A 152 -10.93 19.00 1.46
C THR A 152 -12.01 17.96 1.33
N LYS A 153 -12.91 17.89 2.31
CA LYS A 153 -14.13 17.09 2.22
C LYS A 153 -15.09 17.73 1.25
N THR A 154 -15.63 16.97 0.29
CA THR A 154 -16.67 17.46 -0.63
C THR A 154 -18.06 17.06 -0.16
N THR A 155 -19.09 17.53 -0.89
CA THR A 155 -20.47 17.10 -0.71
C THR A 155 -20.83 15.89 -1.56
N GLU A 156 -19.93 15.41 -2.42
CA GLU A 156 -20.17 14.28 -3.30
C GLU A 156 -20.19 12.97 -2.50
N THR A 157 -21.22 12.16 -2.74
CA THR A 157 -21.37 10.83 -2.15
C THR A 157 -21.66 9.79 -3.23
N ALA A 158 -21.24 8.55 -2.99
CA ALA A 158 -21.52 7.43 -3.87
C ALA A 158 -21.53 6.12 -3.07
N THR A 159 -22.23 5.11 -3.58
CA THR A 159 -22.08 3.74 -3.08
C THR A 159 -21.02 3.02 -3.92
N ILE A 160 -19.93 2.58 -3.27
CA ILE A 160 -18.80 1.88 -3.92
C ILE A 160 -18.61 0.54 -3.20
N ASN A 161 -18.75 -0.55 -3.94
CA ASN A 161 -18.64 -1.93 -3.40
C ASN A 161 -19.54 -2.17 -2.18
N GLY A 162 -20.74 -1.58 -2.18
CA GLY A 162 -21.73 -1.70 -1.11
C GLY A 162 -21.51 -0.77 0.09
N TYR A 163 -20.49 0.08 0.07
CA TYR A 163 -20.21 1.07 1.11
C TYR A 163 -20.67 2.47 0.71
N ASN A 164 -21.31 3.18 1.65
CA ASN A 164 -21.63 4.59 1.48
C ASN A 164 -20.36 5.44 1.66
N CYS A 165 -19.94 6.12 0.62
CA CYS A 165 -18.70 6.86 0.60
C CYS A 165 -18.91 8.36 0.42
N THR A 166 -18.05 9.14 1.03
CA THR A 166 -17.90 10.58 0.77
C THR A 166 -16.57 10.83 0.06
N LYS A 167 -16.57 11.71 -0.91
CA LYS A 167 -15.37 12.08 -1.68
C LYS A 167 -14.57 13.16 -0.98
N TYR A 168 -13.26 13.00 -0.98
CA TYR A 168 -12.28 13.97 -0.48
C TYR A 168 -11.30 14.32 -1.60
N LEU A 169 -10.87 15.56 -1.64
CA LEU A 169 -9.75 15.99 -2.47
C LEU A 169 -8.51 16.10 -1.58
N MET A 170 -7.46 15.40 -1.94
CA MET A 170 -6.15 15.51 -1.35
C MET A 170 -5.19 16.16 -2.34
N ASN A 171 -4.54 17.22 -1.92
CA ASN A 171 -3.56 17.95 -2.73
C ASN A 171 -2.27 18.11 -1.93
N ALA A 172 -1.13 17.79 -2.53
CA ALA A 172 0.20 17.93 -1.94
C ALA A 172 1.00 18.96 -2.76
N GLU A 173 0.77 20.24 -2.46
CA GLU A 173 1.45 21.36 -3.13
C GLU A 173 2.97 21.23 -2.94
N GLY A 174 3.73 21.44 -4.02
CA GLY A 174 5.19 21.37 -4.03
C GLY A 174 5.77 19.95 -4.08
N SER A 175 4.95 18.90 -4.02
CA SER A 175 5.44 17.50 -4.10
C SER A 175 5.63 16.98 -5.53
N GLY A 176 5.08 17.66 -6.52
CA GLY A 176 4.99 17.15 -7.90
C GLY A 176 3.94 16.04 -8.10
N MET A 177 3.26 15.63 -7.05
CA MET A 177 2.17 14.65 -7.14
C MET A 177 0.88 15.32 -7.62
N PRO A 178 0.13 14.69 -8.54
CA PRO A 178 -1.17 15.21 -8.95
C PRO A 178 -2.17 15.13 -7.80
N PRO A 179 -3.21 15.98 -7.80
CA PRO A 179 -4.31 15.89 -6.86
C PRO A 179 -4.96 14.51 -6.90
N GLN A 180 -5.36 14.02 -5.72
CA GLN A 180 -5.98 12.71 -5.57
C GLN A 180 -7.41 12.85 -5.05
N TRP A 181 -8.32 12.09 -5.63
CA TRP A 181 -9.68 11.95 -5.14
C TRP A 181 -9.79 10.67 -4.32
N ILE A 182 -10.23 10.78 -3.07
CA ILE A 182 -10.32 9.66 -2.16
C ILE A 182 -11.77 9.49 -1.73
N TRP A 183 -12.34 8.33 -1.99
CA TRP A 183 -13.67 7.94 -1.53
C TRP A 183 -13.56 7.18 -0.21
N VAL A 184 -14.21 7.68 0.82
CA VAL A 184 -14.03 7.24 2.20
C VAL A 184 -15.37 6.81 2.77
N THR A 185 -15.42 5.66 3.42
CA THR A 185 -16.59 5.16 4.13
C THR A 185 -16.44 5.21 5.64
N LYS A 186 -17.56 5.40 6.35
CA LYS A 186 -17.68 5.22 7.79
C LYS A 186 -18.43 3.92 8.15
N ASP A 187 -18.82 3.12 7.17
CA ASP A 187 -19.56 1.88 7.41
C ASP A 187 -18.67 0.79 8.01
N ILE A 188 -17.35 0.88 7.80
CA ILE A 188 -16.33 -0.03 8.36
C ILE A 188 -15.86 0.55 9.70
N LYS A 189 -16.38 0.02 10.82
CA LYS A 189 -16.17 0.59 12.17
C LYS A 189 -15.13 -0.16 13.00
N ASP A 190 -14.79 -1.36 12.61
CA ASP A 190 -13.87 -2.26 13.33
C ASP A 190 -12.40 -2.13 12.89
N ILE A 191 -12.11 -1.30 11.88
CA ILE A 191 -10.76 -0.99 11.42
C ILE A 191 -10.37 0.40 11.90
N ASP A 192 -9.21 0.48 12.58
CA ASP A 192 -8.59 1.75 12.91
C ASP A 192 -7.96 2.38 11.64
N PRO A 193 -8.43 3.55 11.17
CA PRO A 193 -7.83 4.21 10.01
C PRO A 193 -6.33 4.50 10.16
N ALA A 194 -5.83 4.64 11.39
CA ALA A 194 -4.42 4.87 11.66
C ALA A 194 -3.50 3.71 11.21
N LEU A 195 -4.05 2.49 11.05
CA LEU A 195 -3.28 1.34 10.56
C LEU A 195 -2.78 1.52 9.12
N PHE A 196 -3.53 2.23 8.30
CA PHE A 196 -3.13 2.50 6.91
C PHE A 196 -1.99 3.53 6.81
N LYS A 197 -1.85 4.43 7.79
CA LYS A 197 -0.77 5.43 7.83
C LYS A 197 0.60 4.80 8.03
N ARG A 198 0.68 3.65 8.71
CA ARG A 198 1.91 3.01 9.14
C ARG A 198 2.37 1.87 8.22
N SER A 199 1.59 1.54 7.20
CA SER A 199 1.86 0.42 6.28
C SER A 199 2.73 0.77 5.07
N GLY A 200 3.51 1.84 5.12
CA GLY A 200 4.35 2.31 4.00
C GLY A 200 3.62 3.19 2.98
N ASN A 201 2.32 3.42 3.18
CA ASN A 201 1.49 4.31 2.34
C ASN A 201 1.16 5.63 3.07
N GLU A 202 2.11 6.16 3.82
CA GLU A 202 1.92 7.36 4.68
C GLU A 202 1.36 8.57 3.92
N ASN A 203 1.62 8.65 2.61
CA ASN A 203 1.15 9.74 1.75
C ASN A 203 -0.30 9.57 1.28
N LEU A 204 -0.92 8.39 1.45
CA LEU A 204 -2.30 8.12 1.00
C LEU A 204 -3.33 8.27 2.12
N PHE A 205 -2.88 8.31 3.38
CA PHE A 205 -3.77 8.28 4.55
C PHE A 205 -3.42 9.41 5.51
N VAL A 206 -4.07 10.53 5.34
CA VAL A 206 -3.85 11.72 6.16
C VAL A 206 -4.82 11.77 7.36
N LYS A 207 -4.40 12.45 8.41
CA LYS A 207 -5.15 12.55 9.68
C LYS A 207 -6.54 13.17 9.50
N GLU A 208 -6.70 14.01 8.50
CA GLU A 208 -7.91 14.74 8.17
C GLU A 208 -8.99 13.87 7.49
N ILE A 209 -8.64 12.67 7.05
CA ILE A 209 -9.59 11.71 6.46
C ILE A 209 -10.21 10.90 7.59
N ASP A 210 -11.52 11.12 7.82
CA ASP A 210 -12.31 10.47 8.85
C ASP A 210 -13.08 9.26 8.26
N GLY A 211 -12.43 8.10 8.27
CA GLY A 211 -12.96 6.83 7.79
C GLY A 211 -11.95 5.99 7.00
N ILE A 212 -12.45 4.96 6.38
CA ILE A 212 -11.65 3.99 5.61
C ILE A 212 -11.75 4.32 4.11
N PRO A 213 -10.62 4.56 3.43
CA PRO A 213 -10.62 4.69 1.98
C PRO A 213 -11.11 3.41 1.30
N VAL A 214 -11.97 3.58 0.29
CA VAL A 214 -12.51 2.49 -0.52
C VAL A 214 -12.04 2.61 -1.96
N LYS A 215 -11.82 3.85 -2.44
CA LYS A 215 -11.34 4.11 -3.78
C LYS A 215 -10.45 5.36 -3.79
N ILE A 216 -9.37 5.30 -4.55
CA ILE A 216 -8.43 6.41 -4.78
C ILE A 216 -8.29 6.61 -6.28
N GLU A 217 -8.40 7.83 -6.74
CA GLU A 217 -8.28 8.20 -8.14
C GLU A 217 -7.25 9.32 -8.28
N MET A 218 -6.28 9.14 -9.15
CA MET A 218 -5.28 10.15 -9.53
C MET A 218 -5.42 10.44 -11.02
N ASN A 219 -5.62 11.69 -11.36
CA ASN A 219 -5.62 12.15 -12.74
C ASN A 219 -4.27 12.79 -13.05
N THR A 220 -3.58 12.26 -14.05
CA THR A 220 -2.33 12.82 -14.58
C THR A 220 -2.58 13.33 -15.98
N PRO A 221 -1.71 14.18 -16.55
CA PRO A 221 -1.82 14.59 -17.95
C PRO A 221 -1.80 13.42 -18.94
N GLN A 222 -1.22 12.28 -18.55
CA GLN A 222 -1.07 11.10 -19.40
C GLN A 222 -2.17 10.06 -19.23
N GLY A 223 -3.06 10.22 -18.23
CA GLY A 223 -4.12 9.26 -17.93
C GLY A 223 -4.50 9.21 -16.47
N LYS A 224 -5.29 8.22 -16.12
CA LYS A 224 -5.86 8.03 -14.78
C LYS A 224 -5.32 6.77 -14.13
N ILE A 225 -5.05 6.85 -12.83
CA ILE A 225 -4.79 5.69 -11.97
C ILE A 225 -5.96 5.57 -11.01
N THR A 226 -6.50 4.38 -10.86
CA THR A 226 -7.56 4.06 -9.91
C THR A 226 -7.12 2.91 -9.04
N MET A 227 -7.20 3.07 -7.72
CA MET A 227 -7.11 1.99 -6.73
C MET A 227 -8.47 1.81 -6.08
N GLU A 228 -8.93 0.57 -5.95
CA GLU A 228 -10.23 0.26 -5.37
C GLU A 228 -10.15 -0.94 -4.44
N MET A 229 -10.72 -0.82 -3.25
CA MET A 229 -10.90 -1.93 -2.32
C MET A 229 -11.99 -2.85 -2.86
N THR A 230 -11.60 -4.01 -3.38
CA THR A 230 -12.52 -4.96 -4.01
C THR A 230 -13.01 -6.05 -3.08
N GLU A 231 -12.30 -6.31 -1.98
CA GLU A 231 -12.70 -7.30 -0.99
C GLU A 231 -12.24 -6.89 0.41
N LEU A 232 -13.12 -7.10 1.39
CA LEU A 232 -12.81 -7.03 2.81
C LEU A 232 -13.31 -8.32 3.45
N LYS A 233 -12.39 -9.19 3.85
CA LYS A 233 -12.69 -10.51 4.41
C LYS A 233 -12.25 -10.60 5.86
N ARG A 234 -13.18 -10.87 6.76
CA ARG A 234 -12.89 -11.15 8.18
C ARG A 234 -12.53 -12.61 8.33
N VAL A 235 -11.29 -12.88 8.73
CA VAL A 235 -10.73 -14.22 8.87
C VAL A 235 -9.61 -14.21 9.90
N LYS A 236 -9.46 -15.29 10.66
CA LYS A 236 -8.33 -15.48 11.57
C LYS A 236 -7.03 -15.63 10.80
N LEU A 237 -6.00 -14.93 11.26
CA LEU A 237 -4.67 -14.91 10.66
C LEU A 237 -3.63 -15.44 11.64
N PRO A 238 -2.68 -16.27 11.21
CA PRO A 238 -1.58 -16.71 12.06
C PRO A 238 -0.64 -15.54 12.37
N ASP A 239 -0.03 -15.54 13.54
CA ASP A 239 0.93 -14.51 13.95
C ASP A 239 2.19 -14.50 13.06
N SER A 240 2.51 -15.64 12.44
CA SER A 240 3.62 -15.76 11.49
C SER A 240 3.48 -14.87 10.26
N ASP A 241 2.24 -14.49 9.88
CA ASP A 241 2.01 -13.56 8.77
C ASP A 241 2.64 -12.18 9.02
N PHE A 242 2.81 -11.81 10.30
CA PHE A 242 3.33 -10.50 10.71
C PHE A 242 4.79 -10.57 11.19
N GLN A 243 5.52 -11.58 10.75
CA GLN A 243 6.93 -11.78 11.04
C GLN A 243 7.75 -11.75 9.75
N ILE A 244 9.02 -11.40 9.86
CA ILE A 244 9.97 -11.56 8.76
C ILE A 244 10.12 -13.06 8.50
N PRO A 245 9.94 -13.52 7.25
CA PRO A 245 10.03 -14.95 6.95
C PRO A 245 11.41 -15.53 7.27
N ALA A 246 11.48 -16.79 7.69
CA ALA A 246 12.73 -17.47 7.93
C ALA A 246 13.60 -17.53 6.67
N GLY A 247 14.92 -17.41 6.81
CA GLY A 247 15.86 -17.45 5.70
C GLY A 247 16.05 -16.12 4.94
N TYR A 248 15.48 -15.03 5.45
CA TYR A 248 15.72 -13.68 4.93
C TYR A 248 16.90 -13.02 5.66
N SER A 249 17.75 -12.31 4.91
CA SER A 249 18.90 -11.59 5.46
C SER A 249 18.62 -10.07 5.55
N LYS A 250 19.17 -9.44 6.57
CA LYS A 250 19.08 -7.98 6.73
C LYS A 250 20.03 -7.30 5.74
N LYS A 251 19.52 -6.27 5.05
CA LYS A 251 20.33 -5.31 4.26
C LYS A 251 20.97 -4.28 5.17
#